data_fe61aee9d9dfafa33ddaf9214affad0e
#
_entry.id   fe61aee9d9dfafa33ddaf9214affad0e
#
_cell.length_a   1.000
_cell.length_b   1.000
_cell.length_c   1.000
_cell.angle_alpha   90.00
_cell.angle_beta   90.00
_cell.angle_gamma   90.00
#
_symmetry.space_group_name_H-M   'P 1'
#
loop_
_entity.id
_entity.type
_entity.pdbx_description
1 polymer ?
#
loop_
_entity_poly.entity_id
_entity_poly.type
_entity_poly.pdbx_seq_one_letter_code
_entity_poly.pdbx_strand_id
1 'polypeptide(L)'
;MSDSVALDSFLDKWRSRWPEWGLLERFVAPQSRATAVAWFALVQEFDDILNVEGDPLPANAKLAWWGEELRDWDARRSRHPLGRLLEPVRAPWGQLADALPDLHEARMGKADTDAAFAALARHAGAMAAVEAAMFGSPRGEAARAIAAQVLAERWQAAGVAVLPATSREGDGTASMQAWAAVLLERWPRHAGTAPRRVWAALARARFEAARATSELRATRPLKPLALVWHGWRAARG
;
A
#
# COMPACT_ATOMS: atom_id res chain seq x y z
N MET A 1 -25.76 11.89 8.44
CA MET A 1 -24.54 11.49 9.18
C MET A 1 -23.56 12.65 9.09
N SER A 2 -23.00 13.10 10.23
CA SER A 2 -22.02 14.20 10.17
C SER A 2 -20.79 13.73 9.39
N ASP A 3 -20.22 14.60 8.54
CA ASP A 3 -19.02 14.26 7.74
C ASP A 3 -17.81 13.82 8.59
N SER A 4 -17.74 14.21 9.88
CA SER A 4 -16.72 13.72 10.81
C SER A 4 -16.88 12.22 11.09
N VAL A 5 -18.12 11.74 11.26
CA VAL A 5 -18.42 10.31 11.49
C VAL A 5 -18.00 9.47 10.27
N ALA A 6 -18.21 10.02 9.05
CA ALA A 6 -17.80 9.34 7.83
C ALA A 6 -16.26 9.23 7.73
N LEU A 7 -15.54 10.31 8.04
CA LEU A 7 -14.07 10.29 8.07
C LEU A 7 -13.57 9.27 9.10
N ASP A 8 -14.07 9.32 10.33
CA ASP A 8 -13.66 8.41 11.41
C ASP A 8 -13.88 6.95 11.00
N SER A 9 -14.99 6.65 10.32
CA SER A 9 -15.27 5.30 9.81
C SER A 9 -14.20 4.78 8.84
N PHE A 10 -13.69 5.63 7.92
CA PHE A 10 -12.59 5.24 7.03
C PHE A 10 -11.28 5.01 7.78
N LEU A 11 -10.95 5.87 8.73
CA LEU A 11 -9.75 5.75 9.53
C LEU A 11 -9.80 4.49 10.40
N ASP A 12 -10.94 4.18 10.99
CA ASP A 12 -11.14 3.00 11.84
C ASP A 12 -11.15 1.70 11.02
N LYS A 13 -11.71 1.71 9.80
CA LYS A 13 -11.61 0.58 8.86
C LYS A 13 -10.14 0.23 8.61
N TRP A 14 -9.31 1.22 8.33
CA TRP A 14 -7.87 1.00 8.14
C TRP A 14 -7.17 0.52 9.42
N ARG A 15 -7.43 1.15 10.57
CA ARG A 15 -6.85 0.75 11.86
C ARG A 15 -7.24 -0.67 12.24
N SER A 16 -8.48 -1.09 11.96
CA SER A 16 -8.94 -2.46 12.22
C SER A 16 -8.19 -3.48 11.36
N ARG A 17 -7.76 -3.11 10.16
CA ARG A 17 -6.92 -3.96 9.29
C ARG A 17 -5.46 -3.98 9.76
N TRP A 18 -5.00 -2.91 10.39
CA TRP A 18 -3.64 -2.73 10.87
C TRP A 18 -3.58 -2.43 12.38
N PRO A 19 -4.11 -3.34 13.24
CA PRO A 19 -4.22 -3.07 14.68
C PRO A 19 -2.87 -2.82 15.37
N GLU A 20 -1.77 -3.40 14.84
CA GLU A 20 -0.43 -3.16 15.37
C GLU A 20 0.07 -1.74 15.13
N TRP A 21 -0.59 -0.97 14.24
CA TRP A 21 -0.24 0.42 14.00
C TRP A 21 -0.32 1.26 15.28
N GLY A 22 -1.25 0.96 16.17
CA GLY A 22 -1.35 1.63 17.46
C GLY A 22 -0.06 1.58 18.31
N LEU A 23 0.79 0.55 18.10
CA LEU A 23 2.12 0.46 18.73
C LEU A 23 3.18 1.25 17.96
N LEU A 24 3.00 1.44 16.66
CA LEU A 24 4.01 1.98 15.75
C LEU A 24 3.83 3.45 15.44
N GLU A 25 2.63 4.00 15.53
CA GLU A 25 2.36 5.41 15.22
C GLU A 25 3.16 6.40 16.06
N ARG A 26 3.65 5.96 17.24
CA ARG A 26 4.55 6.74 18.09
C ARG A 26 5.88 7.13 17.42
N PHE A 27 6.27 6.36 16.39
CA PHE A 27 7.46 6.60 15.59
C PHE A 27 7.21 7.55 14.41
N VAL A 28 5.96 7.96 14.19
CA VAL A 28 5.57 9.01 13.26
C VAL A 28 5.44 10.33 14.03
N ALA A 29 5.94 11.43 13.44
CA ALA A 29 5.85 12.75 14.03
C ALA A 29 4.39 13.09 14.38
N PRO A 30 4.07 13.61 15.58
CA PRO A 30 2.70 13.81 16.04
C PRO A 30 1.81 14.56 15.05
N GLN A 31 2.35 15.63 14.44
CA GLN A 31 1.65 16.45 13.46
C GLN A 31 1.32 15.71 12.14
N SER A 32 2.01 14.60 11.84
CA SER A 32 1.80 13.82 10.62
C SER A 32 0.92 12.59 10.81
N ARG A 33 0.56 12.22 12.06
CA ARG A 33 -0.13 10.94 12.33
C ARG A 33 -1.50 10.85 11.69
N ALA A 34 -2.33 11.88 11.84
CA ALA A 34 -3.67 11.90 11.27
C ALA A 34 -3.62 11.84 9.73
N THR A 35 -2.77 12.66 9.11
CA THR A 35 -2.57 12.67 7.65
C THR A 35 -2.00 11.34 7.14
N ALA A 36 -1.08 10.71 7.89
CA ALA A 36 -0.52 9.41 7.52
C ALA A 36 -1.59 8.30 7.52
N VAL A 37 -2.44 8.25 8.56
CA VAL A 37 -3.53 7.26 8.62
C VAL A 37 -4.55 7.51 7.51
N ALA A 38 -4.92 8.78 7.24
CA ALA A 38 -5.81 9.12 6.14
C ALA A 38 -5.23 8.72 4.77
N TRP A 39 -3.94 8.97 4.55
CA TRP A 39 -3.23 8.55 3.34
C TRP A 39 -3.21 7.03 3.19
N PHE A 40 -2.88 6.30 4.24
CA PHE A 40 -2.85 4.84 4.19
C PHE A 40 -4.25 4.23 4.03
N ALA A 41 -5.28 4.88 4.56
CA ALA A 41 -6.67 4.50 4.31
C ALA A 41 -7.05 4.67 2.83
N LEU A 42 -6.59 5.75 2.17
CA LEU A 42 -6.76 5.94 0.73
C LEU A 42 -6.01 4.88 -0.08
N VAL A 43 -4.75 4.62 0.26
CA VAL A 43 -3.95 3.56 -0.40
C VAL A 43 -4.65 2.21 -0.28
N GLN A 44 -5.24 1.91 0.89
CA GLN A 44 -6.00 0.68 1.10
C GLN A 44 -7.23 0.57 0.18
N GLU A 45 -7.91 1.69 -0.15
CA GLU A 45 -9.00 1.67 -1.12
C GLU A 45 -8.49 1.29 -2.53
N PHE A 46 -7.27 1.71 -2.91
CA PHE A 46 -6.65 1.29 -4.17
C PHE A 46 -6.25 -0.19 -4.15
N ASP A 47 -5.70 -0.67 -3.05
CA ASP A 47 -5.36 -2.08 -2.87
C ASP A 47 -6.60 -2.97 -2.89
N ASP A 48 -7.70 -2.54 -2.27
CA ASP A 48 -8.99 -3.26 -2.31
C ASP A 48 -9.54 -3.33 -3.74
N ILE A 49 -9.41 -2.24 -4.53
CA ILE A 49 -9.80 -2.22 -5.95
C ILE A 49 -8.90 -3.16 -6.78
N LEU A 50 -7.59 -3.14 -6.52
CA LEU A 50 -6.63 -3.97 -7.23
C LEU A 50 -6.88 -5.47 -6.99
N ASN A 51 -7.35 -5.84 -5.80
CA ASN A 51 -7.52 -7.21 -5.35
C ASN A 51 -8.98 -7.70 -5.39
N VAL A 52 -9.86 -7.00 -6.10
CA VAL A 52 -11.26 -7.42 -6.24
C VAL A 52 -11.33 -8.76 -6.99
N GLU A 53 -12.11 -9.69 -6.46
CA GLU A 53 -12.41 -10.97 -7.09
C GLU A 53 -13.69 -10.86 -7.95
N GLY A 54 -13.78 -11.60 -9.06
CA GLY A 54 -14.94 -11.66 -9.92
C GLY A 54 -15.00 -10.57 -10.98
N ASP A 55 -16.20 -9.97 -11.18
CA ASP A 55 -16.42 -8.96 -12.22
C ASP A 55 -15.57 -7.69 -11.98
N PRO A 56 -14.72 -7.30 -12.93
CA PRO A 56 -13.87 -6.12 -12.80
C PRO A 56 -14.62 -4.78 -13.01
N LEU A 57 -15.83 -4.78 -13.56
CA LEU A 57 -16.54 -3.54 -13.91
C LEU A 57 -16.79 -2.61 -12.72
N PRO A 58 -17.29 -3.08 -11.56
CA PRO A 58 -17.47 -2.21 -10.39
C PRO A 58 -16.14 -1.63 -9.88
N ALA A 59 -15.07 -2.43 -9.92
CA ALA A 59 -13.74 -1.98 -9.50
C ALA A 59 -13.18 -0.92 -10.45
N ASN A 60 -13.38 -1.08 -11.76
CA ASN A 60 -12.94 -0.11 -12.76
C ASN A 60 -13.74 1.20 -12.66
N ALA A 61 -15.05 1.13 -12.41
CA ALA A 61 -15.88 2.32 -12.16
C ALA A 61 -15.43 3.06 -10.91
N LYS A 62 -15.11 2.35 -9.82
CA LYS A 62 -14.58 2.93 -8.58
C LYS A 62 -13.22 3.59 -8.80
N LEU A 63 -12.36 2.98 -9.62
CA LEU A 63 -11.05 3.53 -9.96
C LEU A 63 -11.18 4.81 -10.78
N ALA A 64 -12.08 4.84 -11.76
CA ALA A 64 -12.38 6.03 -12.55
C ALA A 64 -12.91 7.17 -11.66
N TRP A 65 -13.83 6.87 -10.74
CA TRP A 65 -14.35 7.82 -9.77
C TRP A 65 -13.22 8.42 -8.89
N TRP A 66 -12.30 7.59 -8.40
CA TRP A 66 -11.13 8.06 -7.65
C TRP A 66 -10.23 8.98 -8.50
N GLY A 67 -10.10 8.69 -9.79
CA GLY A 67 -9.37 9.56 -10.71
C GLY A 67 -9.97 10.97 -10.80
N GLU A 68 -11.32 11.08 -10.86
CA GLU A 68 -12.01 12.36 -10.83
C GLU A 68 -11.87 13.05 -9.47
N GLU A 69 -12.06 12.32 -8.38
CA GLU A 69 -11.97 12.85 -7.02
C GLU A 69 -10.59 13.45 -6.73
N LEU A 70 -9.50 12.75 -7.13
CA LEU A 70 -8.15 13.26 -6.93
C LEU A 70 -7.86 14.52 -7.76
N ARG A 71 -8.40 14.63 -8.99
CA ARG A 71 -8.31 15.87 -9.77
C ARG A 71 -9.11 17.00 -9.14
N ASP A 72 -10.25 16.69 -8.54
CA ASP A 72 -11.03 17.67 -7.77
C ASP A 72 -10.29 18.16 -6.53
N TRP A 73 -9.42 17.33 -5.90
CA TRP A 73 -8.54 17.78 -4.80
C TRP A 73 -7.50 18.82 -5.27
N ASP A 74 -6.95 18.69 -6.46
CA ASP A 74 -6.11 19.75 -7.04
C ASP A 74 -6.87 21.08 -7.18
N ALA A 75 -8.15 21.00 -7.48
CA ALA A 75 -9.04 22.16 -7.60
C ALA A 75 -9.72 22.58 -6.27
N ARG A 76 -9.37 21.97 -5.13
CA ARG A 76 -9.96 22.23 -3.82
C ARG A 76 -11.48 21.98 -3.77
N ARG A 77 -11.94 20.88 -4.33
CA ARG A 77 -13.35 20.49 -4.43
C ARG A 77 -13.59 19.05 -4.00
N SER A 78 -12.92 18.60 -2.93
CA SER A 78 -13.09 17.23 -2.45
C SER A 78 -14.54 16.94 -2.03
N ARG A 79 -15.00 15.74 -2.36
CA ARG A 79 -16.31 15.20 -1.95
C ARG A 79 -16.14 14.04 -0.97
N HIS A 80 -15.01 13.35 -1.05
CA HIS A 80 -14.75 12.20 -0.18
C HIS A 80 -14.30 12.63 1.22
N PRO A 81 -14.76 11.96 2.30
CA PRO A 81 -14.38 12.32 3.67
C PRO A 81 -12.88 12.40 3.94
N LEU A 82 -12.06 11.55 3.30
CA LEU A 82 -10.59 11.60 3.42
C LEU A 82 -10.00 12.93 2.90
N GLY A 83 -10.68 13.60 1.97
CA GLY A 83 -10.28 14.90 1.45
C GLY A 83 -10.12 15.98 2.53
N ARG A 84 -10.84 15.88 3.66
CA ARG A 84 -10.68 16.81 4.78
C ARG A 84 -9.25 16.87 5.34
N LEU A 85 -8.54 15.74 5.33
CA LEU A 85 -7.17 15.66 5.83
C LEU A 85 -6.14 15.72 4.71
N LEU A 86 -6.49 15.29 3.49
CA LEU A 86 -5.54 15.11 2.39
C LEU A 86 -5.56 16.29 1.40
N GLU A 87 -6.72 16.79 0.99
CA GLU A 87 -6.83 17.91 0.06
C GLU A 87 -6.11 19.20 0.51
N PRO A 88 -6.08 19.58 1.83
CA PRO A 88 -5.33 20.74 2.26
C PRO A 88 -3.84 20.68 1.94
N VAL A 89 -3.29 19.48 1.78
CA VAL A 89 -1.88 19.29 1.41
C VAL A 89 -1.72 19.55 -0.10
N ARG A 90 -0.76 20.42 -0.45
CA ARG A 90 -0.40 20.63 -1.85
C ARG A 90 0.49 19.49 -2.33
N ALA A 91 -0.14 18.45 -2.85
CA ALA A 91 0.52 17.27 -3.40
C ALA A 91 0.10 17.08 -4.87
N PRO A 92 0.84 16.33 -5.67
CA PRO A 92 0.53 16.12 -7.10
C PRO A 92 -0.63 15.11 -7.28
N TRP A 93 -1.83 15.48 -6.81
CA TRP A 93 -3.02 14.62 -6.85
C TRP A 93 -3.42 14.23 -8.28
N GLY A 94 -3.35 15.17 -9.23
CA GLY A 94 -3.61 14.90 -10.65
C GLY A 94 -2.64 13.86 -11.22
N GLN A 95 -1.36 13.92 -10.83
CA GLN A 95 -0.37 12.93 -11.25
C GLN A 95 -0.70 11.52 -10.71
N LEU A 96 -1.20 11.44 -9.47
CA LEU A 96 -1.68 10.18 -8.91
C LEU A 96 -2.93 9.70 -9.63
N ALA A 97 -3.88 10.60 -9.93
CA ALA A 97 -5.09 10.27 -10.70
C ALA A 97 -4.75 9.67 -12.06
N ASP A 98 -3.78 10.24 -12.77
CA ASP A 98 -3.34 9.77 -14.10
C ASP A 98 -2.62 8.41 -14.04
N ALA A 99 -2.09 8.03 -12.88
CA ALA A 99 -1.43 6.75 -12.67
C ALA A 99 -2.37 5.63 -12.16
N LEU A 100 -3.62 5.95 -11.79
CA LEU A 100 -4.58 4.92 -11.32
C LEU A 100 -4.91 3.83 -12.36
N PRO A 101 -5.00 4.12 -13.68
CA PRO A 101 -5.22 3.07 -14.68
C PRO A 101 -4.19 1.95 -14.66
N ASP A 102 -2.97 2.21 -14.19
CA ASP A 102 -1.93 1.18 -14.07
C ASP A 102 -2.32 0.05 -13.10
N LEU A 103 -3.18 0.33 -12.13
CA LEU A 103 -3.72 -0.70 -11.23
C LEU A 103 -4.62 -1.69 -11.98
N HIS A 104 -5.37 -1.23 -12.98
CA HIS A 104 -6.12 -2.14 -13.85
C HIS A 104 -5.18 -3.06 -14.62
N GLU A 105 -4.15 -2.50 -15.23
CA GLU A 105 -3.13 -3.28 -15.95
C GLU A 105 -2.38 -4.23 -15.01
N ALA A 106 -2.03 -3.77 -13.80
CA ALA A 106 -1.32 -4.59 -12.82
C ALA A 106 -2.16 -5.79 -12.31
N ARG A 107 -3.49 -5.75 -12.46
CA ARG A 107 -4.39 -6.87 -12.11
C ARG A 107 -4.17 -8.06 -13.03
N MET A 108 -3.84 -7.83 -14.29
CA MET A 108 -3.58 -8.88 -15.27
C MET A 108 -2.26 -9.59 -14.94
N GLY A 109 -2.24 -10.91 -15.12
CA GLY A 109 -1.03 -11.71 -14.91
C GLY A 109 0.16 -11.19 -15.75
N LYS A 110 1.33 -11.16 -15.15
CA LYS A 110 2.57 -10.68 -15.79
C LYS A 110 3.46 -11.84 -16.22
N ALA A 111 4.30 -11.58 -17.21
CA ALA A 111 5.21 -12.61 -17.73
C ALA A 111 6.21 -13.05 -16.66
N ASP A 112 6.85 -12.08 -16.02
CA ASP A 112 7.90 -12.27 -15.01
C ASP A 112 7.86 -11.23 -13.90
N THR A 113 8.78 -11.32 -12.96
CA THR A 113 8.86 -10.40 -11.83
C THR A 113 9.20 -8.97 -12.25
N ASP A 114 10.03 -8.77 -13.26
CA ASP A 114 10.40 -7.42 -13.72
C ASP A 114 9.19 -6.74 -14.35
N ALA A 115 8.42 -7.46 -15.16
CA ALA A 115 7.17 -6.97 -15.71
C ALA A 115 6.12 -6.65 -14.62
N ALA A 116 6.08 -7.40 -13.52
CA ALA A 116 5.20 -7.11 -12.39
C ALA A 116 5.57 -5.79 -11.68
N PHE A 117 6.86 -5.53 -11.47
CA PHE A 117 7.34 -4.24 -10.93
C PHE A 117 7.13 -3.10 -11.92
N ALA A 118 7.42 -3.30 -13.21
CA ALA A 118 7.25 -2.31 -14.27
C ALA A 118 5.78 -1.85 -14.40
N ALA A 119 4.82 -2.76 -14.28
CA ALA A 119 3.39 -2.45 -14.32
C ALA A 119 2.93 -1.50 -13.20
N LEU A 120 3.63 -1.46 -12.08
CA LEU A 120 3.33 -0.58 -10.96
C LEU A 120 4.22 0.66 -10.88
N ALA A 121 5.21 0.79 -11.75
CA ALA A 121 6.28 1.79 -11.61
C ALA A 121 5.73 3.24 -11.62
N ARG A 122 4.82 3.57 -12.53
CA ARG A 122 4.23 4.91 -12.63
C ARG A 122 3.33 5.21 -11.43
N HIS A 123 2.47 4.26 -11.04
CA HIS A 123 1.59 4.40 -9.88
C HIS A 123 2.40 4.55 -8.58
N ALA A 124 3.39 3.69 -8.36
CA ALA A 124 4.27 3.78 -7.18
C ALA A 124 5.10 5.06 -7.16
N GLY A 125 5.53 5.55 -8.33
CA GLY A 125 6.22 6.83 -8.49
C GLY A 125 5.33 8.01 -8.10
N ALA A 126 4.07 8.02 -8.56
CA ALA A 126 3.09 9.04 -8.22
C ALA A 126 2.77 9.03 -6.72
N MET A 127 2.58 7.84 -6.12
CA MET A 127 2.42 7.71 -4.67
C MET A 127 3.63 8.27 -3.90
N ALA A 128 4.85 7.95 -4.33
CA ALA A 128 6.07 8.46 -3.70
C ALA A 128 6.16 9.99 -3.79
N ALA A 129 5.73 10.59 -4.90
CA ALA A 129 5.69 12.04 -5.06
C ALA A 129 4.65 12.71 -4.13
N VAL A 130 3.47 12.12 -3.98
CA VAL A 130 2.45 12.57 -3.03
C VAL A 130 2.99 12.47 -1.59
N GLU A 131 3.60 11.34 -1.22
CA GLU A 131 4.19 11.17 0.11
C GLU A 131 5.32 12.16 0.39
N ALA A 132 6.15 12.46 -0.60
CA ALA A 132 7.20 13.46 -0.48
C ALA A 132 6.64 14.85 -0.18
N ALA A 133 5.53 15.23 -0.81
CA ALA A 133 4.83 16.49 -0.54
C ALA A 133 4.21 16.53 0.85
N MET A 134 3.69 15.41 1.35
CA MET A 134 3.04 15.33 2.66
C MET A 134 4.02 15.23 3.83
N PHE A 135 5.09 14.47 3.66
CA PHE A 135 5.93 14.01 4.78
C PHE A 135 7.42 14.35 4.62
N GLY A 136 7.76 15.09 3.57
CA GLY A 136 9.13 15.48 3.27
C GLY A 136 9.90 14.44 2.46
N SER A 137 11.17 14.75 2.20
CA SER A 137 12.02 13.99 1.28
C SER A 137 12.08 12.50 1.63
N PRO A 138 11.80 11.60 0.67
CA PRO A 138 11.95 10.18 0.86
C PRO A 138 13.42 9.78 0.86
N ARG A 139 13.73 8.62 1.46
CA ARG A 139 15.03 7.98 1.38
C ARG A 139 14.99 6.80 0.42
N GLY A 140 16.11 6.51 -0.21
CA GLY A 140 16.29 5.36 -1.09
C GLY A 140 15.26 5.28 -2.24
N GLU A 141 15.02 4.07 -2.72
CA GLU A 141 14.13 3.79 -3.84
C GLU A 141 12.66 3.70 -3.38
N ALA A 142 12.06 4.85 -3.03
CA ALA A 142 10.71 4.91 -2.47
C ALA A 142 9.64 4.25 -3.35
N ALA A 143 9.63 4.53 -4.65
CA ALA A 143 8.69 3.95 -5.60
C ALA A 143 8.82 2.42 -5.66
N ARG A 144 10.05 1.89 -5.66
CA ARG A 144 10.29 0.45 -5.65
C ARG A 144 9.80 -0.21 -4.35
N ALA A 145 9.99 0.44 -3.21
CA ALA A 145 9.49 -0.05 -1.93
C ALA A 145 7.96 -0.10 -1.90
N ILE A 146 7.28 0.91 -2.48
CA ILE A 146 5.83 0.95 -2.61
C ILE A 146 5.35 -0.19 -3.53
N ALA A 147 5.95 -0.34 -4.71
CA ALA A 147 5.59 -1.43 -5.64
C ALA A 147 5.77 -2.82 -5.00
N ALA A 148 6.88 -3.04 -4.27
CA ALA A 148 7.12 -4.29 -3.56
C ALA A 148 6.06 -4.56 -2.48
N GLN A 149 5.65 -3.53 -1.73
CA GLN A 149 4.57 -3.65 -0.73
C GLN A 149 3.24 -4.03 -1.40
N VAL A 150 2.85 -3.35 -2.47
CA VAL A 150 1.62 -3.66 -3.23
C VAL A 150 1.65 -5.11 -3.74
N LEU A 151 2.76 -5.56 -4.31
CA LEU A 151 2.90 -6.94 -4.77
C LEU A 151 2.82 -7.96 -3.62
N ALA A 152 3.39 -7.64 -2.45
CA ALA A 152 3.32 -8.50 -1.27
C ALA A 152 1.89 -8.57 -0.70
N GLU A 153 1.15 -7.46 -0.69
CA GLU A 153 -0.26 -7.44 -0.27
C GLU A 153 -1.14 -8.21 -1.26
N ARG A 154 -0.88 -8.09 -2.58
CA ARG A 154 -1.54 -8.92 -3.60
C ARG A 154 -1.27 -10.42 -3.41
N TRP A 155 -0.03 -10.79 -3.10
CA TRP A 155 0.33 -12.19 -2.81
C TRP A 155 -0.49 -12.74 -1.64
N GLN A 156 -0.69 -11.95 -0.59
CA GLN A 156 -1.52 -12.34 0.56
C GLN A 156 -3.01 -12.41 0.21
N ALA A 157 -3.49 -11.53 -0.66
CA ALA A 157 -4.90 -11.45 -1.02
C ALA A 157 -5.34 -12.55 -1.99
N ALA A 158 -4.55 -12.84 -3.03
CA ALA A 158 -4.97 -13.65 -4.16
C ALA A 158 -4.06 -14.88 -4.46
N GLY A 159 -3.00 -15.08 -3.66
CA GLY A 159 -2.19 -16.31 -3.71
C GLY A 159 -1.60 -16.61 -5.08
N VAL A 160 -1.75 -17.84 -5.54
CA VAL A 160 -1.19 -18.32 -6.82
C VAL A 160 -1.67 -17.52 -8.03
N ALA A 161 -2.86 -16.91 -7.96
CA ALA A 161 -3.43 -16.17 -9.09
C ALA A 161 -2.60 -14.96 -9.50
N VAL A 162 -1.81 -14.38 -8.59
CA VAL A 162 -0.99 -13.19 -8.85
C VAL A 162 0.46 -13.49 -9.21
N LEU A 163 0.86 -14.76 -9.20
CA LEU A 163 2.22 -15.13 -9.58
C LEU A 163 2.50 -14.77 -11.05
N PRO A 164 3.69 -14.25 -11.35
CA PRO A 164 4.16 -14.15 -12.74
C PRO A 164 4.15 -15.51 -13.43
N ALA A 165 3.95 -15.52 -14.76
CA ALA A 165 3.85 -16.75 -15.54
C ALA A 165 5.08 -17.65 -15.34
N THR A 166 6.29 -17.06 -15.35
CA THR A 166 7.56 -17.78 -15.10
C THR A 166 7.68 -18.38 -13.70
N SER A 167 6.84 -17.94 -12.75
CA SER A 167 6.83 -18.42 -11.37
C SER A 167 5.72 -19.42 -11.08
N ARG A 168 4.92 -19.84 -12.08
CA ARG A 168 3.78 -20.75 -11.91
C ARG A 168 4.10 -22.22 -12.20
N GLU A 169 5.32 -22.52 -12.62
CA GLU A 169 5.73 -23.89 -12.96
C GLU A 169 5.91 -24.73 -11.69
N GLY A 170 5.25 -25.91 -11.64
CA GLY A 170 5.37 -26.87 -10.56
C GLY A 170 4.31 -26.76 -9.46
N ASP A 171 4.69 -27.11 -8.23
CA ASP A 171 3.80 -27.03 -7.06
C ASP A 171 3.49 -25.55 -6.73
N GLY A 172 2.22 -25.20 -6.69
CA GLY A 172 1.76 -23.84 -6.43
C GLY A 172 2.26 -23.27 -5.09
N THR A 173 2.38 -24.11 -4.07
CA THR A 173 2.91 -23.70 -2.76
C THR A 173 4.40 -23.36 -2.85
N ALA A 174 5.19 -24.19 -3.49
CA ALA A 174 6.61 -23.96 -3.71
C ALA A 174 6.85 -22.70 -4.56
N SER A 175 6.06 -22.53 -5.64
CA SER A 175 6.10 -21.35 -6.50
C SER A 175 5.77 -20.06 -5.73
N MET A 176 4.77 -20.08 -4.87
CA MET A 176 4.44 -18.95 -4.00
C MET A 176 5.56 -18.60 -3.03
N GLN A 177 6.18 -19.61 -2.42
CA GLN A 177 7.31 -19.41 -1.50
C GLN A 177 8.54 -18.84 -2.21
N ALA A 178 8.84 -19.35 -3.40
CA ALA A 178 9.96 -18.87 -4.21
C ALA A 178 9.73 -17.40 -4.62
N TRP A 179 8.55 -17.04 -5.10
CA TRP A 179 8.27 -15.66 -5.48
C TRP A 179 8.24 -14.70 -4.29
N ALA A 180 7.72 -15.13 -3.14
CA ALA A 180 7.79 -14.36 -1.90
C ALA A 180 9.23 -14.07 -1.49
N ALA A 181 10.17 -15.00 -1.69
CA ALA A 181 11.59 -14.77 -1.46
C ALA A 181 12.15 -13.68 -2.38
N VAL A 182 11.82 -13.72 -3.68
CA VAL A 182 12.21 -12.70 -4.66
C VAL A 182 11.64 -11.33 -4.30
N LEU A 183 10.38 -11.25 -3.87
CA LEU A 183 9.78 -9.98 -3.42
C LEU A 183 10.53 -9.41 -2.21
N LEU A 184 10.87 -10.23 -1.22
CA LEU A 184 11.61 -9.81 -0.03
C LEU A 184 13.03 -9.32 -0.37
N GLU A 185 13.71 -9.93 -1.32
CA GLU A 185 15.01 -9.51 -1.82
C GLU A 185 14.92 -8.16 -2.54
N ARG A 186 13.90 -7.98 -3.39
CA ARG A 186 13.70 -6.76 -4.19
C ARG A 186 13.05 -5.62 -3.42
N TRP A 187 12.56 -5.85 -2.20
CA TRP A 187 11.93 -4.82 -1.37
C TRP A 187 12.98 -4.01 -0.61
N PRO A 188 13.26 -2.76 -1.01
CA PRO A 188 14.25 -1.92 -0.34
C PRO A 188 13.89 -1.69 1.14
N ARG A 189 14.81 -2.00 2.04
CA ARG A 189 14.65 -1.69 3.46
C ARG A 189 14.90 -0.20 3.67
N HIS A 190 14.14 0.41 4.56
CA HIS A 190 14.32 1.82 4.95
C HIS A 190 14.12 2.85 3.81
N ALA A 191 13.42 2.48 2.72
CA ALA A 191 13.09 3.38 1.62
C ALA A 191 11.72 4.06 1.84
N GLY A 192 11.58 5.31 1.34
CA GLY A 192 10.37 6.12 1.46
C GLY A 192 10.45 7.19 2.55
N THR A 193 9.33 7.87 2.77
CA THR A 193 9.16 8.85 3.85
C THR A 193 9.10 8.18 5.22
N ALA A 194 9.24 8.93 6.32
CA ALA A 194 9.24 8.34 7.65
C ALA A 194 7.96 7.53 7.96
N PRO A 195 6.73 8.03 7.70
CA PRO A 195 5.52 7.23 7.89
C PRO A 195 5.49 5.98 7.00
N ARG A 196 5.91 6.10 5.73
CA ARG A 196 5.99 4.96 4.80
C ARG A 196 6.92 3.88 5.31
N ARG A 197 8.11 4.24 5.77
CA ARG A 197 9.08 3.27 6.30
C ARG A 197 8.54 2.49 7.50
N VAL A 198 7.83 3.17 8.40
CA VAL A 198 7.21 2.52 9.56
C VAL A 198 6.11 1.54 9.12
N TRP A 199 5.24 1.95 8.18
CA TRP A 199 4.21 1.05 7.66
C TRP A 199 4.80 -0.11 6.85
N ALA A 200 5.77 0.15 5.98
CA ALA A 200 6.46 -0.89 5.22
C ALA A 200 7.17 -1.93 6.11
N ALA A 201 7.73 -1.50 7.25
CA ALA A 201 8.32 -2.42 8.22
C ALA A 201 7.27 -3.37 8.83
N LEU A 202 6.07 -2.86 9.13
CA LEU A 202 4.94 -3.67 9.60
C LEU A 202 4.44 -4.62 8.51
N ALA A 203 4.20 -4.09 7.30
CA ALA A 203 3.73 -4.88 6.15
C ALA A 203 4.71 -6.02 5.82
N ARG A 204 6.01 -5.70 5.83
CA ARG A 204 7.07 -6.70 5.63
C ARG A 204 7.08 -7.77 6.71
N ALA A 205 6.94 -7.40 7.99
CA ALA A 205 6.89 -8.36 9.09
C ALA A 205 5.69 -9.31 8.98
N ARG A 206 4.52 -8.79 8.57
CA ARG A 206 3.33 -9.61 8.28
C ARG A 206 3.57 -10.55 7.09
N PHE A 207 4.18 -10.03 6.02
CA PHE A 207 4.49 -10.82 4.84
C PHE A 207 5.47 -11.95 5.14
N GLU A 208 6.53 -11.69 5.90
CA GLU A 208 7.49 -12.69 6.37
C GLU A 208 6.82 -13.76 7.24
N ALA A 209 5.88 -13.36 8.12
CA ALA A 209 5.11 -14.28 8.95
C ALA A 209 4.15 -15.15 8.13
N ALA A 210 3.42 -14.57 7.17
CA ALA A 210 2.52 -15.31 6.27
C ALA A 210 3.29 -16.31 5.41
N ARG A 211 4.43 -15.91 4.86
CA ARG A 211 5.33 -16.79 4.12
C ARG A 211 5.76 -18.00 4.97
N ALA A 212 6.13 -17.78 6.24
CA ALA A 212 6.62 -18.84 7.12
C ALA A 212 5.58 -19.90 7.47
N THR A 213 4.29 -19.59 7.44
CA THR A 213 3.19 -20.48 7.78
C THR A 213 2.52 -21.14 6.58
N SER A 214 2.82 -20.71 5.36
CA SER A 214 2.09 -21.07 4.13
C SER A 214 0.58 -20.77 4.19
N GLU A 215 0.14 -20.03 5.21
CA GLU A 215 -1.24 -19.63 5.42
C GLU A 215 -1.41 -18.16 5.03
N LEU A 216 -1.96 -17.92 3.84
CA LEU A 216 -2.12 -16.57 3.26
C LEU A 216 -2.90 -15.61 4.15
N ARG A 217 -3.88 -16.10 4.90
CA ARG A 217 -4.81 -15.31 5.72
C ARG A 217 -4.61 -15.43 7.22
N ALA A 218 -3.75 -16.32 7.70
CA ALA A 218 -3.49 -16.46 9.12
C ALA A 218 -2.54 -15.35 9.59
N THR A 219 -3.09 -14.33 10.19
CA THR A 219 -2.29 -13.31 10.89
C THR A 219 -1.77 -13.92 12.20
N ARG A 220 -0.61 -14.58 12.13
CA ARG A 220 0.09 -14.92 13.37
C ARG A 220 0.38 -13.61 14.12
N PRO A 221 -0.01 -13.50 15.39
CA PRO A 221 0.24 -12.27 16.13
C PRO A 221 1.74 -12.00 16.15
N LEU A 222 2.10 -10.83 15.64
CA LEU A 222 3.50 -10.39 15.64
C LEU A 222 3.92 -10.06 17.06
N LYS A 223 5.14 -10.44 17.44
CA LYS A 223 5.67 -10.17 18.78
C LYS A 223 5.79 -8.66 19.01
N PRO A 224 5.11 -8.06 20.01
CA PRO A 224 5.08 -6.61 20.19
C PRO A 224 6.46 -5.97 20.30
N LEU A 225 7.39 -6.59 21.03
CA LEU A 225 8.77 -6.06 21.17
C LEU A 225 9.54 -6.04 19.85
N ALA A 226 9.38 -7.06 19.00
CA ALA A 226 10.00 -7.11 17.68
C ALA A 226 9.42 -6.01 16.79
N LEU A 227 8.10 -5.77 16.83
CA LEU A 227 7.46 -4.69 16.09
C LEU A 227 7.96 -3.32 16.52
N VAL A 228 8.03 -3.05 17.81
CA VAL A 228 8.57 -1.79 18.34
C VAL A 228 10.00 -1.57 17.86
N TRP A 229 10.83 -2.63 17.87
CA TRP A 229 12.20 -2.56 17.34
C TRP A 229 12.24 -2.26 15.84
N HIS A 230 11.40 -2.93 15.04
CA HIS A 230 11.30 -2.68 13.60
C HIS A 230 10.84 -1.26 13.30
N GLY A 231 9.81 -0.78 14.01
CA GLY A 231 9.30 0.59 13.86
C GLY A 231 10.34 1.65 14.23
N TRP A 232 11.06 1.43 15.33
CA TRP A 232 12.14 2.33 15.77
C TRP A 232 13.29 2.41 14.74
N ARG A 233 13.73 1.26 14.21
CA ARG A 233 14.73 1.23 13.15
C ARG A 233 14.25 1.92 11.87
N ALA A 234 13.01 1.64 11.46
CA ALA A 234 12.42 2.24 10.26
C ALA A 234 12.29 3.77 10.36
N ALA A 235 11.99 4.29 11.54
CA ALA A 235 11.90 5.73 11.77
C ALA A 235 13.27 6.44 11.66
N ARG A 236 14.35 5.80 12.10
CA ARG A 236 15.71 6.37 12.13
C ARG A 236 16.52 6.11 10.85
N GLY A 237 16.28 4.99 10.18
CA GLY A 237 16.91 4.61 8.90
C GLY A 237 16.37 5.40 7.77
#